data_7c95af6a8de83f2a89106d4c11f2b44d
#
_entry.id   7c95af6a8de83f2a89106d4c11f2b44d
#
_cell.length_a   1.000
_cell.length_b   1.000
_cell.length_c   1.000
_cell.angle_alpha   90.00
_cell.angle_beta   90.00
_cell.angle_gamma   90.00
#
_symmetry.space_group_name_H-M   'P 1'
#
loop_
_entity.id
_entity.type
_entity.pdbx_description
1 polymer ?
#
loop_
_entity_poly.entity_id
_entity_poly.type
_entity_poly.pdbx_seq_one_letter_code
_entity_poly.pdbx_strand_id
1 'polypeptide(L)'
;MDWIKETFGTHKPIIAMCHVRALPGDPYFDADGGMEKVVDMARQEFLALQEGGVDAVMFSNEFSLPYLTKVEPVTTACMARVVGELKSEIKIPFGVNMLWDPYASLDLAAATGAKFIREIMSGVYASDYGLWDTDPGAIVRHQMRLGLKNVKLLWNIVPEAAKYLADRPIEQIAKTTVFNNKPDVICVSGITAGAATDTDVLARVKNAIPTTAVFANTGCKLETIEKILGIADGAVVGTTFKKDGLFDNHVELDRVKAFMDKVHSIR
;
A
#
# COMPACT_ATOMS: atom_id res chain seq x y z
N MET A 1 13.58 -7.68 13.80
CA MET A 1 12.65 -6.60 13.27
C MET A 1 11.46 -6.44 14.22
N ASP A 2 11.75 -6.05 15.45
CA ASP A 2 10.76 -5.96 16.52
C ASP A 2 9.66 -4.91 16.23
N TRP A 3 10.03 -3.84 15.52
CA TRP A 3 9.10 -2.78 15.14
C TRP A 3 7.88 -3.26 14.31
N ILE A 4 8.01 -4.36 13.54
CA ILE A 4 6.87 -4.94 12.81
C ILE A 4 5.82 -5.41 13.82
N LYS A 5 6.24 -6.18 14.83
CA LYS A 5 5.34 -6.63 15.88
C LYS A 5 4.80 -5.46 16.72
N GLU A 6 5.62 -4.47 17.00
CA GLU A 6 5.19 -3.25 17.71
C GLU A 6 4.15 -2.45 16.93
N THR A 7 4.29 -2.38 15.59
CA THR A 7 3.38 -1.61 14.73
C THR A 7 2.11 -2.37 14.40
N PHE A 8 2.21 -3.67 14.08
CA PHE A 8 1.13 -4.49 13.53
C PHE A 8 0.57 -5.55 14.48
N GLY A 9 1.15 -5.69 15.69
CA GLY A 9 0.73 -6.69 16.67
C GLY A 9 1.22 -8.11 16.37
N THR A 10 1.81 -8.36 15.19
CA THR A 10 2.25 -9.69 14.74
C THR A 10 3.50 -9.62 13.88
N HIS A 11 4.14 -10.78 13.69
CA HIS A 11 5.13 -10.95 12.64
C HIS A 11 4.45 -11.32 11.33
N LYS A 12 5.02 -10.90 10.17
CA LYS A 12 4.47 -11.13 8.82
C LYS A 12 3.03 -10.63 8.66
N PRO A 13 2.77 -9.32 8.89
CA PRO A 13 1.44 -8.76 8.85
C PRO A 13 0.83 -8.82 7.44
N ILE A 14 -0.50 -8.93 7.41
CA ILE A 14 -1.31 -8.73 6.22
C ILE A 14 -1.90 -7.32 6.30
N ILE A 15 -1.45 -6.45 5.39
CA ILE A 15 -2.01 -5.11 5.21
C ILE A 15 -3.06 -5.21 4.10
N ALA A 16 -4.32 -4.98 4.45
CA ALA A 16 -5.41 -5.00 3.48
C ALA A 16 -5.61 -3.62 2.85
N MET A 17 -5.87 -3.59 1.54
CA MET A 17 -6.19 -2.37 0.82
C MET A 17 -7.68 -2.04 0.95
N CYS A 18 -8.02 -0.88 1.48
CA CYS A 18 -9.34 -0.26 1.33
C CYS A 18 -9.28 0.69 0.13
N HIS A 19 -9.86 0.27 -0.99
CA HIS A 19 -9.85 0.99 -2.25
C HIS A 19 -10.94 2.05 -2.25
N VAL A 20 -10.58 3.31 -2.00
CA VAL A 20 -11.52 4.44 -1.99
C VAL A 20 -11.97 4.74 -3.41
N ARG A 21 -13.28 4.92 -3.60
CA ARG A 21 -13.90 5.23 -4.89
C ARG A 21 -13.45 6.59 -5.42
N ALA A 22 -13.70 6.83 -6.72
CA ALA A 22 -13.34 8.09 -7.37
C ALA A 22 -13.83 9.30 -6.57
N LEU A 23 -12.98 10.32 -6.48
CA LEU A 23 -13.14 11.49 -5.64
C LEU A 23 -13.50 12.72 -6.47
N PRO A 24 -14.05 13.80 -5.88
CA PRO A 24 -14.22 15.08 -6.57
C PRO A 24 -12.95 15.51 -7.29
N GLY A 25 -13.08 15.80 -8.59
CA GLY A 25 -11.97 16.07 -9.50
C GLY A 25 -11.58 14.88 -10.38
N ASP A 26 -11.86 13.65 -9.95
CA ASP A 26 -11.61 12.46 -10.78
C ASP A 26 -12.64 12.33 -11.91
N PRO A 27 -12.24 11.84 -13.11
CA PRO A 27 -13.15 11.70 -14.25
C PRO A 27 -14.36 10.79 -14.00
N TYR A 28 -14.23 9.81 -13.12
CA TYR A 28 -15.27 8.84 -12.81
C TYR A 28 -15.98 9.07 -11.47
N PHE A 29 -15.86 10.29 -10.92
CA PHE A 29 -16.57 10.66 -9.70
C PHE A 29 -18.08 10.66 -9.92
N ASP A 30 -18.80 9.99 -9.04
CA ASP A 30 -20.27 10.00 -9.01
C ASP A 30 -20.75 11.27 -8.28
N ALA A 31 -21.01 12.32 -9.05
CA ALA A 31 -21.44 13.60 -8.51
C ALA A 31 -22.82 13.54 -7.82
N ASP A 32 -23.71 12.67 -8.26
CA ASP A 32 -25.06 12.51 -7.68
C ASP A 32 -24.99 11.80 -6.32
N GLY A 33 -24.11 10.80 -6.19
CA GLY A 33 -23.86 10.11 -4.92
C GLY A 33 -23.01 10.92 -3.95
N GLY A 34 -22.19 11.81 -4.47
CA GLY A 34 -21.34 12.71 -3.69
C GLY A 34 -20.33 12.02 -2.77
N MET A 35 -19.72 12.80 -1.90
CA MET A 35 -18.75 12.30 -0.93
C MET A 35 -19.39 11.40 0.14
N GLU A 36 -20.65 11.54 0.42
CA GLU A 36 -21.41 10.69 1.33
C GLU A 36 -21.36 9.24 0.88
N LYS A 37 -21.64 8.99 -0.40
CA LYS A 37 -21.54 7.66 -1.00
C LYS A 37 -20.12 7.11 -0.96
N VAL A 38 -19.11 7.93 -1.24
CA VAL A 38 -17.69 7.53 -1.16
C VAL A 38 -17.33 7.09 0.25
N VAL A 39 -17.71 7.86 1.26
CA VAL A 39 -17.46 7.54 2.69
C VAL A 39 -18.18 6.25 3.09
N ASP A 40 -19.45 6.09 2.72
CA ASP A 40 -20.22 4.88 3.06
C ASP A 40 -19.66 3.62 2.41
N MET A 41 -19.23 3.69 1.15
CA MET A 41 -18.59 2.57 0.48
C MET A 41 -17.23 2.23 1.12
N ALA A 42 -16.42 3.24 1.45
CA ALA A 42 -15.15 3.04 2.15
C ALA A 42 -15.38 2.42 3.54
N ARG A 43 -16.43 2.85 4.27
CA ARG A 43 -16.82 2.28 5.56
C ARG A 43 -17.17 0.80 5.46
N GLN A 44 -18.00 0.43 4.48
CA GLN A 44 -18.40 -0.96 4.26
C GLN A 44 -17.20 -1.86 3.96
N GLU A 45 -16.32 -1.43 3.04
CA GLU A 45 -15.09 -2.18 2.72
C GLU A 45 -14.17 -2.29 3.93
N PHE A 46 -13.89 -1.18 4.61
CA PHE A 46 -13.01 -1.15 5.77
C PHE A 46 -13.52 -2.04 6.92
N LEU A 47 -14.83 -1.96 7.25
CA LEU A 47 -15.40 -2.79 8.32
C LEU A 47 -15.33 -4.28 7.99
N ALA A 48 -15.59 -4.68 6.74
CA ALA A 48 -15.44 -6.06 6.32
C ALA A 48 -13.98 -6.56 6.42
N LEU A 49 -13.00 -5.72 6.09
CA LEU A 49 -11.58 -6.04 6.26
C LEU A 49 -11.23 -6.21 7.74
N GLN A 50 -11.61 -5.25 8.58
CA GLN A 50 -11.32 -5.29 10.01
C GLN A 50 -12.01 -6.48 10.70
N GLU A 51 -13.29 -6.74 10.42
CA GLU A 51 -14.02 -7.89 10.95
C GLU A 51 -13.44 -9.23 10.46
N GLY A 52 -12.91 -9.26 9.24
CA GLY A 52 -12.24 -10.41 8.67
C GLY A 52 -10.89 -10.72 9.29
N GLY A 53 -10.40 -9.87 10.21
CA GLY A 53 -9.22 -10.13 11.03
C GLY A 53 -7.88 -9.78 10.40
N VAL A 54 -7.84 -8.85 9.43
CA VAL A 54 -6.57 -8.36 8.87
C VAL A 54 -5.76 -7.60 9.93
N ASP A 55 -4.44 -7.61 9.80
CA ASP A 55 -3.55 -7.00 10.81
C ASP A 55 -3.48 -5.47 10.70
N ALA A 56 -3.70 -4.95 9.50
CA ALA A 56 -3.75 -3.51 9.24
C ALA A 56 -4.55 -3.21 7.97
N VAL A 57 -5.03 -1.98 7.85
CA VAL A 57 -5.69 -1.47 6.62
C VAL A 57 -4.90 -0.30 6.05
N MET A 58 -4.86 -0.20 4.72
CA MET A 58 -4.33 0.95 4.01
C MET A 58 -5.41 1.57 3.13
N PHE A 59 -5.78 2.81 3.42
CA PHE A 59 -6.72 3.58 2.59
C PHE A 59 -5.97 4.17 1.39
N SER A 60 -6.45 3.90 0.19
CA SER A 60 -5.83 4.33 -1.04
C SER A 60 -6.87 4.81 -2.05
N ASN A 61 -6.55 5.87 -2.80
CA ASN A 61 -7.39 6.44 -3.85
C ASN A 61 -7.33 5.61 -5.16
N GLU A 62 -7.45 4.29 -5.06
CA GLU A 62 -7.29 3.35 -6.18
C GLU A 62 -8.25 3.58 -7.36
N PHE A 63 -9.40 4.22 -7.12
CA PHE A 63 -10.35 4.55 -8.18
C PHE A 63 -10.17 5.95 -8.77
N SER A 64 -9.15 6.70 -8.38
CA SER A 64 -8.77 7.98 -9.01
C SER A 64 -8.09 7.76 -10.36
N LEU A 65 -8.80 7.11 -11.28
CA LEU A 65 -8.30 6.77 -12.63
C LEU A 65 -8.63 7.88 -13.64
N PRO A 66 -7.69 8.17 -14.61
CA PRO A 66 -6.30 7.73 -14.68
C PRO A 66 -5.44 8.41 -13.60
N TYR A 67 -4.44 7.69 -13.09
CA TYR A 67 -3.64 8.19 -11.98
C TYR A 67 -2.76 9.40 -12.34
N LEU A 68 -2.51 10.24 -11.34
CA LEU A 68 -1.57 11.36 -11.41
C LEU A 68 -0.30 11.03 -10.62
N THR A 69 0.86 11.44 -11.12
CA THR A 69 2.13 11.35 -10.36
C THR A 69 2.27 12.43 -9.29
N LYS A 70 1.40 13.45 -9.35
CA LYS A 70 1.16 14.46 -8.31
C LYS A 70 -0.33 14.70 -8.25
N VAL A 71 -0.93 14.38 -7.10
CA VAL A 71 -2.37 14.53 -6.92
C VAL A 71 -2.77 15.99 -6.72
N GLU A 72 -4.00 16.32 -7.07
CA GLU A 72 -4.55 17.65 -6.79
C GLU A 72 -4.88 17.81 -5.29
N PRO A 73 -4.82 19.03 -4.75
CA PRO A 73 -5.14 19.30 -3.33
C PRO A 73 -6.53 18.78 -2.90
N VAL A 74 -7.51 18.80 -3.81
CA VAL A 74 -8.86 18.29 -3.54
C VAL A 74 -8.86 16.79 -3.24
N THR A 75 -8.03 16.00 -3.92
CA THR A 75 -7.91 14.55 -3.68
C THR A 75 -7.44 14.28 -2.26
N THR A 76 -6.39 14.99 -1.79
CA THR A 76 -5.90 14.86 -0.41
C THR A 76 -6.94 15.31 0.61
N ALA A 77 -7.65 16.40 0.35
CA ALA A 77 -8.72 16.89 1.24
C ALA A 77 -9.88 15.87 1.35
N CYS A 78 -10.30 15.28 0.22
CA CYS A 78 -11.34 14.26 0.19
C CYS A 78 -10.91 12.98 0.92
N MET A 79 -9.68 12.52 0.72
CA MET A 79 -9.14 11.36 1.45
C MET A 79 -9.04 11.62 2.96
N ALA A 80 -8.65 12.83 3.36
CA ALA A 80 -8.63 13.22 4.77
C ALA A 80 -10.05 13.20 5.38
N ARG A 81 -11.08 13.64 4.64
CA ARG A 81 -12.48 13.51 5.04
C ARG A 81 -12.86 12.04 5.23
N VAL A 82 -12.60 11.18 4.23
CA VAL A 82 -12.92 9.74 4.31
C VAL A 82 -12.33 9.11 5.57
N VAL A 83 -11.02 9.25 5.77
CA VAL A 83 -10.35 8.65 6.94
C VAL A 83 -10.82 9.30 8.24
N GLY A 84 -11.05 10.62 8.24
CA GLY A 84 -11.52 11.38 9.40
C GLY A 84 -12.89 10.91 9.89
N GLU A 85 -13.84 10.70 8.98
CA GLU A 85 -15.18 10.19 9.33
C GLU A 85 -15.17 8.74 9.84
N LEU A 86 -14.20 7.93 9.38
CA LEU A 86 -14.05 6.53 9.83
C LEU A 86 -13.21 6.40 11.10
N LYS A 87 -12.54 7.45 11.55
CA LYS A 87 -11.50 7.40 12.59
C LYS A 87 -11.94 6.73 13.89
N SER A 88 -13.16 6.96 14.33
CA SER A 88 -13.70 6.37 15.58
C SER A 88 -13.96 4.87 15.47
N GLU A 89 -14.12 4.36 14.26
CA GLU A 89 -14.41 2.96 13.95
C GLU A 89 -13.14 2.12 13.74
N ILE A 90 -11.99 2.78 13.46
CA ILE A 90 -10.71 2.11 13.23
C ILE A 90 -10.14 1.58 14.55
N LYS A 91 -10.00 0.26 14.67
CA LYS A 91 -9.48 -0.45 15.86
C LYS A 91 -8.13 -1.12 15.64
N ILE A 92 -7.68 -1.20 14.39
CA ILE A 92 -6.41 -1.80 13.97
C ILE A 92 -5.46 -0.74 13.41
N PRO A 93 -4.16 -0.98 13.31
CA PRO A 93 -3.24 -0.06 12.65
C PRO A 93 -3.69 0.27 11.23
N PHE A 94 -3.54 1.53 10.83
CA PHE A 94 -3.85 1.91 9.46
C PHE A 94 -2.76 2.77 8.84
N GLY A 95 -2.66 2.65 7.52
CA GLY A 95 -1.83 3.47 6.66
C GLY A 95 -2.64 4.19 5.61
N VAL A 96 -1.98 5.04 4.85
CA VAL A 96 -2.57 5.79 3.73
C VAL A 96 -1.64 5.74 2.52
N ASN A 97 -2.22 5.85 1.34
CA ASN A 97 -1.52 5.85 0.07
C ASN A 97 -2.26 6.77 -0.91
N MET A 98 -1.58 7.81 -1.36
CA MET A 98 -2.06 8.74 -2.39
C MET A 98 -1.36 8.42 -3.69
N LEU A 99 -1.99 7.65 -4.55
CA LEU A 99 -1.41 7.19 -5.81
C LEU A 99 -1.26 8.33 -6.82
N TRP A 100 -0.07 8.74 -7.27
CA TRP A 100 1.25 8.22 -6.85
C TRP A 100 2.10 9.36 -6.30
N ASP A 101 1.70 9.94 -5.19
CA ASP A 101 2.31 11.15 -4.63
C ASP A 101 2.77 10.94 -3.18
N PRO A 102 4.07 10.70 -2.95
CA PRO A 102 4.59 10.49 -1.61
C PRO A 102 4.47 11.72 -0.69
N TYR A 103 4.46 12.94 -1.24
CA TYR A 103 4.24 14.14 -0.44
C TYR A 103 2.80 14.20 0.07
N ALA A 104 1.83 14.01 -0.82
CA ALA A 104 0.41 13.96 -0.46
C ALA A 104 0.11 12.81 0.52
N SER A 105 0.77 11.65 0.37
CA SER A 105 0.67 10.54 1.32
C SER A 105 1.18 10.92 2.71
N LEU A 106 2.29 11.65 2.81
CA LEU A 106 2.82 12.16 4.07
C LEU A 106 1.91 13.23 4.69
N ASP A 107 1.39 14.17 3.87
CA ASP A 107 0.45 15.20 4.31
C ASP A 107 -0.84 14.58 4.87
N LEU A 108 -1.37 13.57 4.17
CA LEU A 108 -2.53 12.80 4.62
C LEU A 108 -2.23 12.01 5.91
N ALA A 109 -1.04 11.42 6.02
CA ALA A 109 -0.62 10.72 7.25
C ALA A 109 -0.53 11.68 8.44
N ALA A 110 -0.03 12.91 8.23
CA ALA A 110 0.00 13.95 9.25
C ALA A 110 -1.40 14.34 9.72
N ALA A 111 -2.33 14.51 8.77
CA ALA A 111 -3.71 14.91 9.06
C ALA A 111 -4.51 13.81 9.79
N THR A 112 -4.24 12.53 9.49
CA THR A 112 -5.07 11.40 9.95
C THR A 112 -4.45 10.60 11.11
N GLY A 113 -3.14 10.71 11.32
CA GLY A 113 -2.39 9.91 12.29
C GLY A 113 -2.15 8.47 11.82
N ALA A 114 -2.06 8.27 10.49
CA ALA A 114 -1.67 6.99 9.91
C ALA A 114 -0.30 6.53 10.40
N LYS A 115 -0.09 5.22 10.50
CA LYS A 115 1.14 4.63 11.03
C LYS A 115 2.17 4.34 9.95
N PHE A 116 1.76 4.25 8.71
CA PHE A 116 2.64 3.97 7.56
C PHE A 116 2.06 4.55 6.27
N ILE A 117 2.94 4.76 5.31
CA ILE A 117 2.61 5.05 3.91
C ILE A 117 3.32 4.04 3.02
N ARG A 118 2.79 3.81 1.82
CA ARG A 118 3.44 2.99 0.79
C ARG A 118 3.50 3.79 -0.50
N GLU A 119 4.71 3.98 -1.06
CA GLU A 119 4.88 4.75 -2.27
C GLU A 119 6.11 4.34 -3.08
N ILE A 120 6.21 4.87 -4.30
CA ILE A 120 7.41 4.90 -5.10
C ILE A 120 8.17 6.16 -4.71
N MET A 121 9.23 6.01 -3.92
CA MET A 121 9.96 7.14 -3.33
C MET A 121 11.41 7.25 -3.81
N SER A 122 11.88 6.29 -4.64
CA SER A 122 13.23 6.33 -5.21
C SER A 122 13.25 5.76 -6.62
N GLY A 123 14.17 6.25 -7.41
CA GLY A 123 14.36 5.85 -8.80
C GLY A 123 13.65 6.75 -9.80
N VAL A 124 13.92 6.51 -11.08
CA VAL A 124 13.25 7.15 -12.21
C VAL A 124 12.67 6.04 -13.09
N TYR A 125 11.37 6.12 -13.34
CA TYR A 125 10.63 5.09 -14.08
C TYR A 125 9.89 5.70 -15.26
N ALA A 126 9.94 5.05 -16.41
CA ALA A 126 9.01 5.26 -17.52
C ALA A 126 7.78 4.37 -17.26
N SER A 127 6.62 4.98 -17.17
CA SER A 127 5.37 4.29 -16.84
C SER A 127 4.25 4.67 -17.81
N ASP A 128 3.13 3.93 -17.73
CA ASP A 128 1.91 4.26 -18.48
C ASP A 128 1.27 5.58 -18.01
N TYR A 129 1.69 6.09 -16.83
CA TYR A 129 1.23 7.35 -16.23
C TYR A 129 2.23 8.51 -16.43
N GLY A 130 3.26 8.32 -17.27
CA GLY A 130 4.32 9.28 -17.48
C GLY A 130 5.60 8.93 -16.73
N LEU A 131 6.44 9.95 -16.52
CA LEU A 131 7.73 9.78 -15.88
C LEU A 131 7.60 9.92 -14.35
N TRP A 132 7.99 8.91 -13.60
CA TRP A 132 8.23 9.02 -12.17
C TRP A 132 9.66 9.48 -11.92
N ASP A 133 9.80 10.77 -11.60
CA ASP A 133 11.05 11.41 -11.22
C ASP A 133 10.99 11.70 -9.71
N THR A 134 11.64 10.83 -8.93
CA THR A 134 11.55 10.86 -7.47
C THR A 134 12.71 11.62 -6.83
N ASP A 135 12.46 12.28 -5.71
CA ASP A 135 13.48 12.89 -4.85
C ASP A 135 13.40 12.32 -3.42
N PRO A 136 14.06 11.16 -3.17
CA PRO A 136 14.02 10.52 -1.85
C PRO A 136 14.53 11.41 -0.72
N GLY A 137 15.52 12.26 -1.02
CA GLY A 137 16.06 13.18 -0.03
C GLY A 137 15.07 14.24 0.42
N ALA A 138 14.30 14.81 -0.51
CA ALA A 138 13.27 15.78 -0.20
C ALA A 138 12.06 15.14 0.49
N ILE A 139 11.67 13.92 0.06
CA ILE A 139 10.55 13.17 0.67
C ILE A 139 10.83 12.88 2.16
N VAL A 140 12.00 12.35 2.51
CA VAL A 140 12.35 12.06 3.90
C VAL A 140 12.46 13.35 4.73
N ARG A 141 12.98 14.45 4.14
CA ARG A 141 12.99 15.74 4.83
C ARG A 141 11.58 16.29 5.06
N HIS A 142 10.66 16.08 4.12
CA HIS A 142 9.25 16.44 4.28
C HIS A 142 8.62 15.67 5.44
N GLN A 143 8.82 14.34 5.50
CA GLN A 143 8.40 13.52 6.63
C GLN A 143 8.88 14.10 7.98
N MET A 144 10.15 14.47 8.05
CA MET A 144 10.72 15.02 9.28
C MET A 144 10.17 16.40 9.63
N ARG A 145 9.94 17.29 8.64
CA ARG A 145 9.31 18.62 8.86
C ARG A 145 7.89 18.50 9.41
N LEU A 146 7.15 17.47 9.01
CA LEU A 146 5.80 17.18 9.51
C LEU A 146 5.79 16.51 10.89
N GLY A 147 6.96 16.21 11.48
CA GLY A 147 7.05 15.50 12.76
C GLY A 147 6.72 14.01 12.70
N LEU A 148 6.71 13.41 11.51
CA LEU A 148 6.27 12.04 11.24
C LEU A 148 7.39 10.99 11.35
N LYS A 149 8.40 11.19 12.20
CA LYS A 149 9.55 10.28 12.35
C LYS A 149 9.16 8.83 12.66
N ASN A 150 7.98 8.61 13.24
CA ASN A 150 7.48 7.29 13.63
C ASN A 150 6.57 6.66 12.56
N VAL A 151 6.19 7.40 11.51
CA VAL A 151 5.44 6.87 10.37
C VAL A 151 6.38 6.00 9.53
N LYS A 152 5.98 4.75 9.29
CA LYS A 152 6.79 3.79 8.54
C LYS A 152 6.67 4.01 7.04
N LEU A 153 7.82 4.00 6.35
CA LEU A 153 7.90 4.17 4.92
C LEU A 153 8.06 2.81 4.23
N LEU A 154 7.03 2.39 3.51
CA LEU A 154 7.03 1.19 2.68
C LEU A 154 7.39 1.59 1.25
N TRP A 155 8.60 1.27 0.80
CA TRP A 155 9.18 1.71 -0.47
C TRP A 155 9.00 0.67 -1.56
N ASN A 156 8.15 0.94 -2.54
CA ASN A 156 8.01 0.07 -3.70
C ASN A 156 9.17 0.31 -4.68
N ILE A 157 9.96 -0.72 -4.95
CA ILE A 157 11.09 -0.70 -5.90
C ILE A 157 10.81 -1.50 -7.18
N VAL A 158 9.66 -2.16 -7.25
CA VAL A 158 9.15 -2.87 -8.44
C VAL A 158 7.73 -2.39 -8.66
N PRO A 159 7.53 -1.14 -9.13
CA PRO A 159 6.19 -0.64 -9.42
C PRO A 159 5.58 -1.35 -10.63
N GLU A 160 4.26 -1.46 -10.59
CA GLU A 160 3.47 -1.98 -11.70
C GLU A 160 3.46 -0.99 -12.88
N ALA A 161 3.23 -1.49 -14.09
CA ALA A 161 3.09 -0.69 -15.33
C ALA A 161 4.25 0.31 -15.55
N ALA A 162 5.46 -0.03 -15.08
CA ALA A 162 6.61 0.86 -15.16
C ALA A 162 7.93 0.11 -15.33
N LYS A 163 8.89 0.77 -15.97
CA LYS A 163 10.25 0.28 -16.13
C LYS A 163 11.24 1.26 -15.52
N TYR A 164 12.13 0.77 -14.65
CA TYR A 164 13.23 1.55 -14.12
C TYR A 164 14.21 1.93 -15.22
N LEU A 165 14.54 3.21 -15.34
CA LEU A 165 15.37 3.71 -16.44
C LEU A 165 16.88 3.49 -16.22
N ALA A 166 17.31 3.33 -14.97
CA ALA A 166 18.70 2.97 -14.68
C ALA A 166 18.85 1.44 -14.72
N ASP A 167 19.25 0.89 -15.84
CA ASP A 167 19.38 -0.56 -16.06
C ASP A 167 20.34 -1.21 -15.04
N ARG A 168 19.77 -1.73 -13.96
CA ARG A 168 20.49 -2.38 -12.87
C ARG A 168 19.74 -3.63 -12.38
N PRO A 169 20.44 -4.70 -11.96
CA PRO A 169 19.82 -5.84 -11.32
C PRO A 169 19.01 -5.42 -10.07
N ILE A 170 17.88 -6.08 -9.83
CA ILE A 170 16.98 -5.74 -8.72
C ILE A 170 17.66 -5.82 -7.35
N GLU A 171 18.62 -6.72 -7.19
CA GLU A 171 19.41 -6.86 -5.96
C GLU A 171 20.29 -5.62 -5.69
N GLN A 172 20.82 -5.02 -6.74
CA GLN A 172 21.59 -3.78 -6.61
C GLN A 172 20.69 -2.60 -6.31
N ILE A 173 19.51 -2.52 -6.93
CA ILE A 173 18.48 -1.52 -6.62
C ILE A 173 18.10 -1.62 -5.14
N ALA A 174 17.78 -2.82 -4.66
CA ALA A 174 17.41 -3.05 -3.25
C ALA A 174 18.53 -2.62 -2.29
N LYS A 175 19.77 -3.07 -2.53
CA LYS A 175 20.94 -2.72 -1.69
C LYS A 175 21.18 -1.22 -1.64
N THR A 176 21.16 -0.54 -2.78
CA THR A 176 21.41 0.91 -2.84
C THR A 176 20.26 1.71 -2.24
N THR A 177 19.01 1.26 -2.40
CA THR A 177 17.86 1.88 -1.75
C THR A 177 17.96 1.79 -0.23
N VAL A 178 18.29 0.61 0.30
CA VAL A 178 18.49 0.43 1.76
C VAL A 178 19.65 1.26 2.28
N PHE A 179 20.77 1.27 1.57
CA PHE A 179 21.95 2.03 1.98
C PHE A 179 21.71 3.55 2.02
N ASN A 180 21.14 4.09 0.95
CA ASN A 180 20.98 5.54 0.78
C ASN A 180 19.75 6.10 1.51
N ASN A 181 18.64 5.35 1.55
CA ASN A 181 17.34 5.90 1.94
C ASN A 181 16.81 5.31 3.25
N LYS A 182 17.37 4.18 3.70
CA LYS A 182 17.02 3.51 4.96
C LYS A 182 15.50 3.29 5.13
N PRO A 183 14.84 2.65 4.17
CA PRO A 183 13.41 2.37 4.25
C PRO A 183 13.10 1.45 5.44
N ASP A 184 11.88 1.56 5.98
CA ASP A 184 11.40 0.56 6.96
C ASP A 184 11.09 -0.77 6.27
N VAL A 185 10.51 -0.72 5.05
CA VAL A 185 10.15 -1.89 4.25
C VAL A 185 10.49 -1.64 2.79
N ILE A 186 10.98 -2.66 2.10
CA ILE A 186 11.00 -2.74 0.64
C ILE A 186 9.79 -3.55 0.17
N CYS A 187 8.98 -2.97 -0.69
CA CYS A 187 7.84 -3.62 -1.34
C CYS A 187 8.23 -4.11 -2.74
N VAL A 188 7.80 -5.31 -3.08
CA VAL A 188 8.01 -5.95 -4.39
C VAL A 188 6.65 -6.31 -4.98
N SER A 189 6.29 -5.67 -6.09
CA SER A 189 5.03 -5.91 -6.81
C SER A 189 5.17 -7.00 -7.88
N GLY A 190 4.03 -7.49 -8.38
CA GLY A 190 3.94 -8.22 -9.64
C GLY A 190 4.08 -7.28 -10.84
N ILE A 191 4.05 -7.84 -12.05
CA ILE A 191 4.25 -7.08 -13.31
C ILE A 191 3.07 -6.13 -13.58
N THR A 192 1.86 -6.53 -13.20
CA THR A 192 0.63 -5.72 -13.34
C THR A 192 -0.21 -5.81 -12.07
N ALA A 193 -1.16 -4.87 -11.91
CA ALA A 193 -2.11 -4.88 -10.79
C ALA A 193 -2.83 -6.23 -10.70
N GLY A 194 -2.78 -6.87 -9.52
CA GLY A 194 -3.36 -8.19 -9.27
C GLY A 194 -2.59 -9.39 -9.86
N ALA A 195 -1.52 -9.16 -10.65
CA ALA A 195 -0.63 -10.24 -11.06
C ALA A 195 0.15 -10.77 -9.84
N ALA A 196 0.35 -12.10 -9.80
CA ALA A 196 1.11 -12.71 -8.73
C ALA A 196 2.52 -12.11 -8.64
N THR A 197 2.95 -11.77 -7.43
CA THR A 197 4.35 -11.41 -7.17
C THR A 197 5.24 -12.55 -7.62
N ASP A 198 6.25 -12.25 -8.44
CA ASP A 198 7.26 -13.22 -8.82
C ASP A 198 8.06 -13.61 -7.57
N THR A 199 7.86 -14.85 -7.12
CA THR A 199 8.53 -15.36 -5.91
C THR A 199 10.04 -15.43 -6.05
N ASP A 200 10.57 -15.54 -7.28
CA ASP A 200 12.01 -15.53 -7.51
C ASP A 200 12.58 -14.13 -7.35
N VAL A 201 11.89 -13.10 -7.88
CA VAL A 201 12.26 -11.70 -7.65
C VAL A 201 12.18 -11.36 -6.17
N LEU A 202 11.09 -11.78 -5.50
CA LEU A 202 10.90 -11.57 -4.06
C LEU A 202 12.04 -12.20 -3.24
N ALA A 203 12.42 -13.44 -3.54
CA ALA A 203 13.51 -14.15 -2.88
C ALA A 203 14.88 -13.50 -3.13
N ARG A 204 15.15 -13.07 -4.37
CA ARG A 204 16.38 -12.37 -4.75
C ARG A 204 16.52 -11.05 -3.98
N VAL A 205 15.44 -10.27 -3.87
CA VAL A 205 15.42 -9.04 -3.06
C VAL A 205 15.65 -9.37 -1.59
N LYS A 206 14.90 -10.32 -1.02
CA LYS A 206 15.04 -10.69 0.40
C LYS A 206 16.45 -11.18 0.75
N ASN A 207 17.05 -11.99 -0.10
CA ASN A 207 18.42 -12.49 0.09
C ASN A 207 19.46 -11.35 -0.02
N ALA A 208 19.20 -10.34 -0.85
CA ALA A 208 20.11 -9.21 -1.03
C ALA A 208 20.13 -8.24 0.16
N ILE A 209 19.02 -8.15 0.92
CA ILE A 209 18.83 -7.22 2.05
C ILE A 209 18.25 -7.94 3.29
N PRO A 210 18.93 -8.94 3.85
CA PRO A 210 18.36 -9.83 4.87
C PRO A 210 17.94 -9.13 6.16
N THR A 211 18.51 -7.97 6.45
CA THR A 211 18.25 -7.17 7.68
C THR A 211 17.13 -6.14 7.51
N THR A 212 16.62 -5.93 6.28
CA THR A 212 15.50 -5.04 5.98
C THR A 212 14.25 -5.85 5.72
N ALA A 213 13.09 -5.38 6.18
CA ALA A 213 11.83 -6.03 5.88
C ALA A 213 11.51 -5.96 4.39
N VAL A 214 10.99 -7.06 3.84
CA VAL A 214 10.52 -7.16 2.45
C VAL A 214 9.08 -7.63 2.46
N PHE A 215 8.18 -6.84 1.88
CA PHE A 215 6.77 -7.20 1.75
C PHE A 215 6.41 -7.50 0.29
N ALA A 216 5.62 -8.55 0.10
CA ALA A 216 4.96 -8.79 -1.17
C ALA A 216 3.83 -7.75 -1.32
N ASN A 217 3.76 -7.08 -2.48
CA ASN A 217 2.92 -5.88 -2.62
C ASN A 217 1.67 -6.07 -3.49
N THR A 218 1.60 -7.14 -4.28
CA THR A 218 0.44 -7.43 -5.14
C THR A 218 0.28 -8.93 -5.38
N GLY A 219 -0.91 -9.32 -5.86
CA GLY A 219 -1.18 -10.67 -6.36
C GLY A 219 -1.08 -11.78 -5.32
N CYS A 220 -1.13 -11.47 -4.04
CA CYS A 220 -1.21 -12.47 -2.98
C CYS A 220 -2.59 -13.11 -3.00
N LYS A 221 -2.65 -14.41 -3.27
CA LYS A 221 -3.88 -15.20 -3.31
C LYS A 221 -3.86 -16.25 -2.21
N LEU A 222 -5.03 -16.80 -1.90
CA LEU A 222 -5.18 -17.87 -0.89
C LEU A 222 -4.25 -19.07 -1.16
N GLU A 223 -4.08 -19.42 -2.45
CA GLU A 223 -3.25 -20.54 -2.89
C GLU A 223 -1.75 -20.26 -2.81
N THR A 224 -1.35 -18.97 -2.84
CA THR A 224 0.07 -18.59 -2.93
C THR A 224 0.63 -18.00 -1.65
N ILE A 225 -0.24 -17.58 -0.69
CA ILE A 225 0.18 -16.83 0.49
C ILE A 225 1.18 -17.59 1.37
N GLU A 226 1.08 -18.90 1.47
CA GLU A 226 2.01 -19.72 2.24
C GLU A 226 3.44 -19.62 1.66
N LYS A 227 3.58 -19.80 0.34
CA LYS A 227 4.86 -19.64 -0.36
C LYS A 227 5.41 -18.23 -0.21
N ILE A 228 4.55 -17.23 -0.35
CA ILE A 228 4.93 -15.80 -0.24
C ILE A 228 5.43 -15.49 1.17
N LEU A 229 4.68 -15.84 2.22
CA LEU A 229 5.08 -15.61 3.61
C LEU A 229 6.26 -16.50 4.05
N GLY A 230 6.56 -17.56 3.32
CA GLY A 230 7.81 -18.32 3.47
C GLY A 230 9.06 -17.52 3.12
N ILE A 231 8.90 -16.46 2.29
CA ILE A 231 9.98 -15.61 1.82
C ILE A 231 9.88 -14.19 2.44
N ALA A 232 8.72 -13.57 2.33
CA ALA A 232 8.45 -12.19 2.73
C ALA A 232 8.21 -12.04 4.25
N ASP A 233 8.46 -10.84 4.75
CA ASP A 233 8.19 -10.45 6.14
C ASP A 233 6.78 -9.87 6.33
N GLY A 234 5.95 -9.84 5.30
CA GLY A 234 4.56 -9.39 5.28
C GLY A 234 4.02 -9.27 3.87
N ALA A 235 2.75 -8.92 3.75
CA ALA A 235 2.10 -8.76 2.44
C ALA A 235 1.06 -7.64 2.44
N VAL A 236 0.92 -6.98 1.28
CA VAL A 236 -0.17 -6.04 0.99
C VAL A 236 -1.15 -6.74 0.06
N VAL A 237 -2.42 -6.80 0.44
CA VAL A 237 -3.45 -7.59 -0.24
C VAL A 237 -4.66 -6.73 -0.55
N GLY A 238 -5.08 -6.70 -1.81
CA GLY A 238 -6.22 -5.89 -2.26
C GLY A 238 -7.30 -6.75 -2.91
N THR A 239 -7.23 -6.91 -4.22
CA THR A 239 -8.26 -7.52 -5.09
C THR A 239 -8.69 -8.94 -4.66
N THR A 240 -7.80 -9.70 -4.00
CA THR A 240 -8.10 -11.04 -3.47
C THR A 240 -9.27 -11.04 -2.47
N PHE A 241 -9.45 -9.97 -1.71
CA PHE A 241 -10.53 -9.83 -0.74
C PHE A 241 -11.86 -9.42 -1.36
N LYS A 242 -11.85 -8.98 -2.60
CA LYS A 242 -13.06 -8.53 -3.28
C LYS A 242 -13.88 -9.70 -3.83
N LYS A 243 -15.19 -9.53 -3.92
CA LYS A 243 -16.10 -10.52 -4.50
C LYS A 243 -15.60 -10.95 -5.87
N ASP A 244 -15.58 -12.24 -6.11
CA ASP A 244 -15.08 -12.90 -7.34
C ASP A 244 -13.61 -12.59 -7.68
N GLY A 245 -12.86 -11.93 -6.79
CA GLY A 245 -11.50 -11.49 -7.06
C GLY A 245 -11.42 -10.38 -8.13
N LEU A 246 -12.49 -9.60 -8.32
CA LEU A 246 -12.57 -8.53 -9.31
C LEU A 246 -12.36 -7.17 -8.65
N PHE A 247 -11.54 -6.34 -9.26
CA PHE A 247 -11.13 -5.03 -8.73
C PHE A 247 -12.32 -4.10 -8.43
N ASP A 248 -13.33 -4.07 -9.31
CA ASP A 248 -14.47 -3.17 -9.20
C ASP A 248 -15.50 -3.59 -8.14
N ASN A 249 -15.44 -4.84 -7.69
CA ASN A 249 -16.37 -5.39 -6.71
C ASN A 249 -16.04 -4.89 -5.28
N HIS A 250 -16.98 -5.07 -4.36
CA HIS A 250 -16.80 -4.79 -2.94
C HIS A 250 -15.99 -5.89 -2.25
N VAL A 251 -15.44 -5.58 -1.09
CA VAL A 251 -14.81 -6.55 -0.19
C VAL A 251 -15.86 -7.55 0.31
N GLU A 252 -15.53 -8.84 0.27
CA GLU A 252 -16.37 -9.93 0.73
C GLU A 252 -15.80 -10.53 2.02
N LEU A 253 -16.51 -10.38 3.12
CA LEU A 253 -16.06 -10.76 4.46
C LEU A 253 -15.58 -12.22 4.55
N ASP A 254 -16.31 -13.15 3.93
CA ASP A 254 -15.96 -14.58 3.98
C ASP A 254 -14.63 -14.87 3.27
N ARG A 255 -14.31 -14.12 2.21
CA ARG A 255 -13.00 -14.23 1.54
C ARG A 255 -11.87 -13.71 2.44
N VAL A 256 -12.11 -12.62 3.15
CA VAL A 256 -11.14 -12.09 4.12
C VAL A 256 -10.90 -13.11 5.23
N LYS A 257 -11.97 -13.64 5.84
CA LYS A 257 -11.87 -14.68 6.88
C LYS A 257 -11.11 -15.92 6.42
N ALA A 258 -11.49 -16.48 5.28
CA ALA A 258 -10.82 -17.66 4.73
C ALA A 258 -9.33 -17.45 4.47
N PHE A 259 -8.96 -16.25 3.96
CA PHE A 259 -7.57 -15.87 3.75
C PHE A 259 -6.81 -15.74 5.09
N MET A 260 -7.40 -15.07 6.07
CA MET A 260 -6.76 -14.84 7.37
C MET A 260 -6.66 -16.12 8.19
N ASP A 261 -7.64 -17.03 8.11
CA ASP A 261 -7.55 -18.38 8.71
C ASP A 261 -6.35 -19.16 8.15
N LYS A 262 -6.14 -19.13 6.83
CA LYS A 262 -4.94 -19.73 6.22
C LYS A 262 -3.68 -19.04 6.73
N VAL A 263 -3.64 -17.71 6.80
CA VAL A 263 -2.48 -16.95 7.30
C VAL A 263 -2.18 -17.34 8.75
N HIS A 264 -3.18 -17.42 9.62
CA HIS A 264 -3.00 -17.80 11.02
C HIS A 264 -2.47 -19.24 11.17
N SER A 265 -2.81 -20.13 10.26
CA SER A 265 -2.33 -21.51 10.28
C SER A 265 -0.85 -21.69 9.90
N ILE A 266 -0.23 -20.67 9.30
CA ILE A 266 1.16 -20.72 8.77
C ILE A 266 2.12 -19.70 9.41
N ARG A 267 1.66 -18.92 10.39
CA ARG A 267 2.47 -17.95 11.15
C ARG A 267 3.23 -18.58 12.32
#